data_7751496c8e5ac849692bab6f47ae36d7
#
_entry.id   7751496c8e5ac849692bab6f47ae36d7
#
_cell.length_a   1.000
_cell.length_b   1.000
_cell.length_c   1.000
_cell.angle_alpha   90.00
_cell.angle_beta   90.00
_cell.angle_gamma   90.00
#
_symmetry.space_group_name_H-M   'P 1'
#
loop_
_entity.id
_entity.type
_entity.pdbx_description
1 polymer ?
#
loop_
_entity_poly.entity_id
_entity_poly.type
_entity_poly.pdbx_seq_one_letter_code
_entity_poly.pdbx_strand_id
1 'polypeptide(L)'
;MSDTYLTIQDKSEGIYTEKRSKFLAFAHPVETIDEIKDLLTDYKKKYYDARHVCYAYMLGPERTDFRANDDGEPSSTAGKPILGQINSRELTNILVVVIRYFGGVKLGTSGLIVAYREAAAEALSAATVIERTIEETVTFTFPYVMMNSVMRVVKELTPRIVEQKYDETCIITLAIKRSMAPMLEERLNKLAFE
;
A
#
# COMPACT_ATOMS: atom_id res chain seq x y z
N MET A 1 -9.22 15.72 6.35
CA MET A 1 -8.83 14.59 5.49
C MET A 1 -7.41 14.83 5.00
N SER A 2 -6.50 13.86 5.15
CA SER A 2 -5.12 14.03 4.71
C SER A 2 -5.01 13.90 3.19
N ASP A 3 -4.11 14.66 2.59
CA ASP A 3 -3.77 14.58 1.17
C ASP A 3 -2.62 13.61 0.88
N THR A 4 -2.03 13.03 1.92
CA THR A 4 -0.84 12.20 1.81
C THR A 4 -0.95 10.93 2.65
N TYR A 5 -0.16 9.93 2.28
CA TYR A 5 0.03 8.71 3.06
C TYR A 5 1.50 8.30 3.04
N LEU A 6 1.90 7.51 4.05
CA LEU A 6 3.25 6.99 4.16
C LEU A 6 3.31 5.55 3.63
N THR A 7 4.32 5.26 2.84
CA THR A 7 4.65 3.91 2.36
C THR A 7 6.16 3.75 2.26
N ILE A 8 6.62 2.62 1.76
CA ILE A 8 8.05 2.39 1.49
C ILE A 8 8.34 2.53 0.00
N GLN A 9 9.53 2.98 -0.33
CA GLN A 9 9.95 3.22 -1.72
C GLN A 9 10.19 1.92 -2.47
N ASP A 10 10.98 1.01 -1.87
CA ASP A 10 11.41 -0.24 -2.47
C ASP A 10 11.30 -1.38 -1.47
N LYS A 11 11.51 -2.61 -1.97
CA LYS A 11 11.66 -3.80 -1.13
C LYS A 11 12.76 -3.60 -0.10
N SER A 12 12.52 -4.05 1.13
CA SER A 12 13.52 -4.12 2.19
C SER A 12 13.51 -5.47 2.88
N GLU A 13 14.59 -5.78 3.56
CA GLU A 13 14.79 -7.07 4.21
C GLU A 13 15.34 -6.89 5.63
N GLY A 14 15.06 -7.87 6.48
CA GLY A 14 15.60 -7.96 7.83
C GLY A 14 15.66 -9.41 8.30
N ILE A 15 16.51 -9.66 9.28
CA ILE A 15 16.66 -10.98 9.88
C ILE A 15 16.65 -10.83 11.39
N TYR A 16 15.96 -11.74 12.06
CA TYR A 16 15.98 -11.88 13.49
C TYR A 16 16.21 -13.35 13.86
N THR A 17 17.03 -13.60 14.83
CA THR A 17 17.33 -14.96 15.32
C THR A 17 17.08 -15.06 16.81
N GLU A 18 16.46 -16.17 17.23
CA GLU A 18 16.19 -16.46 18.63
C GLU A 18 16.25 -17.98 18.84
N LYS A 19 17.07 -18.42 19.79
CA LYS A 19 17.22 -19.85 20.12
C LYS A 19 17.38 -20.73 18.88
N ARG A 20 18.24 -20.33 17.94
CA ARG A 20 18.51 -20.96 16.64
C ARG A 20 17.36 -20.91 15.63
N SER A 21 16.16 -20.45 15.99
CA SER A 21 15.13 -20.14 15.01
C SER A 21 15.53 -18.90 14.22
N LYS A 22 15.27 -18.93 12.90
CA LYS A 22 15.60 -17.87 11.98
C LYS A 22 14.33 -17.28 11.41
N PHE A 23 14.19 -15.95 11.45
CA PHE A 23 13.05 -15.20 10.96
C PHE A 23 13.52 -14.25 9.87
N LEU A 24 13.19 -14.56 8.62
CA LEU A 24 13.53 -13.74 7.45
C LEU A 24 12.36 -12.84 7.12
N ALA A 25 12.53 -11.55 7.23
CA ALA A 25 11.49 -10.57 6.98
C ALA A 25 11.73 -9.83 5.66
N PHE A 26 10.64 -9.63 4.90
CA PHE A 26 10.62 -8.93 3.62
C PHE A 26 9.46 -7.96 3.61
N ALA A 27 9.74 -6.68 3.35
CA ALA A 27 8.74 -5.66 3.19
C ALA A 27 8.67 -5.23 1.72
N HIS A 28 7.46 -5.17 1.17
CA HIS A 28 7.22 -4.81 -0.23
C HIS A 28 6.22 -3.67 -0.34
N PRO A 29 6.48 -2.65 -1.16
CA PRO A 29 5.43 -1.75 -1.58
C PRO A 29 4.46 -2.49 -2.51
N VAL A 30 3.17 -2.43 -2.21
CA VAL A 30 2.10 -3.08 -2.98
C VAL A 30 0.88 -2.16 -3.04
N GLU A 31 0.06 -2.31 -4.06
CA GLU A 31 -1.16 -1.51 -4.20
C GLU A 31 -2.42 -2.37 -4.33
N THR A 32 -2.27 -3.65 -4.68
CA THR A 32 -3.40 -4.54 -4.95
C THR A 32 -3.26 -5.89 -4.24
N ILE A 33 -4.41 -6.55 -4.03
CA ILE A 33 -4.47 -7.92 -3.50
C ILE A 33 -3.78 -8.90 -4.46
N ASP A 34 -3.88 -8.70 -5.77
CA ASP A 34 -3.26 -9.58 -6.76
C ASP A 34 -1.74 -9.56 -6.68
N GLU A 35 -1.13 -8.38 -6.51
CA GLU A 35 0.32 -8.27 -6.25
C GLU A 35 0.72 -9.04 -4.99
N ILE A 36 -0.08 -8.94 -3.93
CA ILE A 36 0.17 -9.65 -2.66
C ILE A 36 0.12 -11.15 -2.87
N LYS A 37 -0.89 -11.66 -3.56
CA LYS A 37 -1.03 -13.09 -3.86
C LYS A 37 0.15 -13.63 -4.65
N ASP A 38 0.60 -12.89 -5.66
CA ASP A 38 1.75 -13.29 -6.48
C ASP A 38 3.03 -13.36 -5.65
N LEU A 39 3.29 -12.36 -4.82
CA LEU A 39 4.44 -12.33 -3.91
C LEU A 39 4.42 -13.49 -2.92
N LEU A 40 3.27 -13.76 -2.30
CA LEU A 40 3.12 -14.86 -1.35
C LEU A 40 3.34 -16.23 -2.02
N THR A 41 2.85 -16.40 -3.24
CA THR A 41 3.08 -17.61 -4.04
C THR A 41 4.57 -17.80 -4.30
N ASP A 42 5.27 -16.75 -4.69
CA ASP A 42 6.72 -16.79 -4.96
C ASP A 42 7.52 -17.10 -3.69
N TYR A 43 7.17 -16.51 -2.56
CA TYR A 43 7.82 -16.80 -1.27
C TYR A 43 7.62 -18.25 -0.84
N LYS A 44 6.42 -18.80 -0.98
CA LYS A 44 6.13 -20.19 -0.65
C LYS A 44 6.91 -21.17 -1.53
N LYS A 45 7.12 -20.83 -2.79
CA LYS A 45 7.97 -21.64 -3.70
C LYS A 45 9.44 -21.54 -3.33
N LYS A 46 9.94 -20.34 -3.13
CA LYS A 46 11.36 -20.09 -2.83
C LYS A 46 11.78 -20.69 -1.50
N TYR A 47 10.93 -20.58 -0.50
CA TYR A 47 11.18 -21.08 0.86
C TYR A 47 10.29 -22.28 1.21
N TYR A 48 10.17 -23.21 0.27
CA TYR A 48 9.29 -24.39 0.37
C TYR A 48 9.59 -25.27 1.59
N ASP A 49 10.84 -25.23 2.08
CA ASP A 49 11.31 -25.97 3.25
C ASP A 49 11.11 -25.21 4.58
N ALA A 50 10.62 -23.98 4.52
CA ALA A 50 10.29 -23.23 5.72
C ALA A 50 8.99 -23.72 6.36
N ARG A 51 8.93 -23.66 7.69
CA ARG A 51 7.78 -24.13 8.44
C ARG A 51 6.56 -23.23 8.31
N HIS A 52 6.79 -21.92 8.31
CA HIS A 52 5.75 -20.90 8.27
C HIS A 52 6.15 -19.72 7.40
N VAL A 53 5.22 -19.24 6.61
CA VAL A 53 5.31 -18.01 5.81
C VAL A 53 4.19 -17.08 6.27
N CYS A 54 4.45 -16.37 7.36
CA CYS A 54 3.47 -15.48 7.98
C CYS A 54 3.52 -14.10 7.33
N TYR A 55 2.42 -13.38 7.34
CA TYR A 55 2.38 -12.06 6.73
C TYR A 55 1.31 -11.15 7.32
N ALA A 56 1.45 -9.87 7.04
CA ALA A 56 0.40 -8.88 7.19
C ALA A 56 0.51 -7.87 6.07
N TYR A 57 -0.62 -7.29 5.67
CA TYR A 57 -0.65 -6.19 4.73
C TYR A 57 -1.63 -5.10 5.16
N MET A 58 -1.40 -3.92 4.61
CA MET A 58 -2.26 -2.76 4.75
C MET A 58 -2.36 -2.11 3.39
N LEU A 59 -3.58 -1.85 2.91
CA LEU A 59 -3.86 -1.23 1.62
C LEU A 59 -4.72 0.02 1.76
N GLY A 60 -4.53 0.94 0.82
CA GLY A 60 -5.31 2.14 0.68
C GLY A 60 -4.92 3.26 1.64
N PRO A 61 -5.17 4.52 1.25
CA PRO A 61 -4.79 5.67 2.07
C PRO A 61 -5.58 5.75 3.39
N GLU A 62 -6.78 5.16 3.45
CA GLU A 62 -7.63 5.15 4.63
C GLU A 62 -7.24 4.05 5.64
N ARG A 63 -6.36 3.12 5.23
CA ARG A 63 -5.88 2.02 6.07
C ARG A 63 -7.00 1.17 6.66
N THR A 64 -8.01 0.87 5.85
CA THR A 64 -9.17 0.06 6.23
C THR A 64 -9.15 -1.35 5.66
N ASP A 65 -8.29 -1.61 4.66
CA ASP A 65 -8.12 -2.92 4.04
C ASP A 65 -6.80 -3.53 4.52
N PHE A 66 -6.89 -4.45 5.47
CA PHE A 66 -5.73 -5.09 6.09
C PHE A 66 -6.01 -6.55 6.40
N ARG A 67 -4.95 -7.33 6.53
CA ARG A 67 -5.02 -8.72 6.96
C ARG A 67 -3.74 -9.12 7.68
N ALA A 68 -3.89 -10.01 8.67
CA ALA A 68 -2.80 -10.69 9.36
C ALA A 68 -2.99 -12.20 9.23
N ASN A 69 -1.91 -12.95 8.97
CA ASN A 69 -1.96 -14.39 8.78
C ASN A 69 -0.82 -15.08 9.52
N ASP A 70 -1.16 -16.07 10.33
CA ASP A 70 -0.21 -16.81 11.17
C ASP A 70 0.40 -18.03 10.48
N ASP A 71 -0.12 -18.47 9.36
CA ASP A 71 0.35 -19.62 8.57
C ASP A 71 0.73 -20.85 9.41
N GLY A 72 -0.18 -21.26 10.28
CA GLY A 72 0.00 -22.43 11.14
C GLY A 72 0.73 -22.19 12.46
N GLU A 73 1.26 -21.00 12.69
CA GLU A 73 1.72 -20.61 14.03
C GLU A 73 0.53 -20.49 14.99
N PRO A 74 0.73 -20.57 16.32
CA PRO A 74 -0.35 -20.34 17.26
C PRO A 74 -1.06 -19.00 17.01
N SER A 75 -2.36 -18.99 17.19
CA SER A 75 -3.20 -17.81 16.90
C SER A 75 -2.65 -16.52 17.48
N SER A 76 -2.56 -15.49 16.66
CA SER A 76 -2.14 -14.13 17.01
C SER A 76 -0.68 -14.00 17.46
N THR A 77 0.18 -14.98 17.15
CA THR A 77 1.60 -14.94 17.53
C THR A 77 2.51 -14.45 16.42
N ALA A 78 2.04 -14.38 15.19
CA ALA A 78 2.84 -13.99 14.03
C ALA A 78 2.24 -12.83 13.23
N GLY A 79 1.08 -13.02 12.63
CA GLY A 79 0.46 -12.02 11.77
C GLY A 79 0.13 -10.70 12.48
N LYS A 80 -0.44 -10.76 13.67
CA LYS A 80 -0.75 -9.56 14.47
C LYS A 80 0.49 -8.77 14.89
N PRO A 81 1.56 -9.38 15.41
CA PRO A 81 2.80 -8.66 15.67
C PRO A 81 3.40 -7.99 14.44
N ILE A 82 3.32 -8.62 13.27
CA ILE A 82 3.76 -8.02 12.00
C ILE A 82 2.88 -6.79 11.67
N LEU A 83 1.56 -6.95 11.72
CA LEU A 83 0.61 -5.86 11.47
C LEU A 83 0.82 -4.70 12.46
N GLY A 84 1.12 -5.01 13.72
CA GLY A 84 1.42 -4.02 14.75
C GLY A 84 2.61 -3.13 14.39
N GLN A 85 3.63 -3.67 13.74
CA GLN A 85 4.78 -2.89 13.26
C GLN A 85 4.40 -1.98 12.09
N ILE A 86 3.56 -2.44 11.19
CA ILE A 86 3.02 -1.61 10.10
C ILE A 86 2.22 -0.45 10.69
N ASN A 87 1.34 -0.74 11.66
CA ASN A 87 0.48 0.27 12.31
C ASN A 87 1.28 1.28 13.13
N SER A 88 2.29 0.85 13.87
CA SER A 88 3.11 1.75 14.70
C SER A 88 3.88 2.78 13.86
N ARG A 89 4.11 2.48 12.59
CA ARG A 89 4.81 3.37 11.64
C ARG A 89 3.84 4.09 10.69
N GLU A 90 2.54 3.88 10.86
CA GLU A 90 1.47 4.48 10.04
C GLU A 90 1.63 4.23 8.54
N LEU A 91 2.20 3.08 8.17
CA LEU A 91 2.44 2.71 6.77
C LEU A 91 1.19 2.11 6.13
N THR A 92 1.03 2.33 4.86
CA THR A 92 0.02 1.68 4.02
C THR A 92 0.60 1.33 2.65
N ASN A 93 -0.18 0.61 1.83
CA ASN A 93 0.27 0.04 0.56
C ASN A 93 1.55 -0.77 0.74
N ILE A 94 1.50 -1.68 1.69
CA ILE A 94 2.65 -2.47 2.13
C ILE A 94 2.24 -3.90 2.46
N LEU A 95 3.13 -4.84 2.11
CA LEU A 95 3.10 -6.23 2.55
C LEU A 95 4.39 -6.51 3.32
N VAL A 96 4.27 -7.12 4.48
CA VAL A 96 5.42 -7.64 5.23
C VAL A 96 5.25 -9.15 5.41
N VAL A 97 6.22 -9.90 4.92
CA VAL A 97 6.28 -11.38 5.00
C VAL A 97 7.41 -11.75 5.95
N VAL A 98 7.15 -12.66 6.87
CA VAL A 98 8.18 -13.22 7.75
C VAL A 98 8.19 -14.73 7.62
N ILE A 99 9.34 -15.28 7.22
CA ILE A 99 9.57 -16.69 6.99
C ILE A 99 10.35 -17.25 8.16
N ARG A 100 9.84 -18.30 8.78
CA ARG A 100 10.47 -18.93 9.95
C ARG A 100 11.07 -20.28 9.63
N TYR A 101 12.34 -20.45 10.03
CA TYR A 101 13.01 -21.74 10.13
C TYR A 101 13.17 -22.10 11.59
N PHE A 102 12.59 -23.24 11.99
CA PHE A 102 12.64 -23.74 13.36
C PHE A 102 14.07 -24.19 13.73
N GLY A 103 14.55 -23.77 14.88
CA GLY A 103 15.91 -24.05 15.34
C GLY A 103 16.03 -25.22 16.35
N GLY A 104 14.98 -26.00 16.54
CA GLY A 104 14.98 -27.15 17.45
C GLY A 104 14.52 -26.83 18.90
N VAL A 105 14.38 -25.56 19.24
CA VAL A 105 13.94 -25.11 20.57
C VAL A 105 12.64 -24.32 20.45
N LYS A 106 11.63 -24.71 21.19
CA LYS A 106 10.34 -23.99 21.23
C LYS A 106 10.50 -22.63 21.87
N LEU A 107 9.95 -21.60 21.24
CA LEU A 107 9.99 -20.23 21.76
C LEU A 107 8.83 -19.90 22.70
N GLY A 108 7.74 -20.68 22.64
CA GLY A 108 6.48 -20.34 23.29
C GLY A 108 5.76 -19.17 22.61
N THR A 109 4.51 -18.91 23.01
CA THR A 109 3.67 -17.87 22.40
C THR A 109 4.26 -16.48 22.58
N SER A 110 4.73 -16.13 23.76
CA SER A 110 5.36 -14.83 24.04
C SER A 110 6.66 -14.63 23.26
N GLY A 111 7.47 -15.68 23.15
CA GLY A 111 8.72 -15.65 22.36
C GLY A 111 8.46 -15.49 20.86
N LEU A 112 7.42 -16.13 20.33
CA LEU A 112 7.00 -15.99 18.92
C LEU A 112 6.53 -14.56 18.64
N ILE A 113 5.70 -13.99 19.50
CA ILE A 113 5.23 -12.61 19.35
C ILE A 113 6.40 -11.64 19.24
N VAL A 114 7.37 -11.76 20.13
CA VAL A 114 8.57 -10.92 20.11
C VAL A 114 9.38 -11.15 18.82
N ALA A 115 9.59 -12.39 18.43
CA ALA A 115 10.42 -12.73 17.26
C ALA A 115 9.82 -12.20 15.95
N TYR A 116 8.52 -12.40 15.72
CA TYR A 116 7.85 -11.88 14.53
C TYR A 116 7.81 -10.36 14.51
N ARG A 117 7.57 -9.73 15.66
CA ARG A 117 7.62 -8.26 15.80
C ARG A 117 9.01 -7.72 15.48
N GLU A 118 10.06 -8.28 16.06
CA GLU A 118 11.43 -7.82 15.85
C GLU A 118 11.91 -8.05 14.41
N ALA A 119 11.57 -9.19 13.82
CA ALA A 119 11.90 -9.45 12.40
C ALA A 119 11.23 -8.43 11.47
N ALA A 120 9.94 -8.16 11.67
CA ALA A 120 9.22 -7.14 10.89
C ALA A 120 9.85 -5.75 11.12
N ALA A 121 10.19 -5.40 12.37
CA ALA A 121 10.85 -4.15 12.70
C ALA A 121 12.20 -3.99 11.97
N GLU A 122 13.00 -5.04 11.89
CA GLU A 122 14.28 -5.02 11.16
C GLU A 122 14.08 -4.70 9.67
N ALA A 123 13.13 -5.36 9.01
CA ALA A 123 12.84 -5.09 7.60
C ALA A 123 12.33 -3.67 7.39
N LEU A 124 11.41 -3.19 8.24
CA LEU A 124 10.85 -1.85 8.12
C LEU A 124 11.85 -0.75 8.47
N SER A 125 12.76 -1.00 9.39
CA SER A 125 13.85 -0.05 9.73
C SER A 125 14.87 0.08 8.59
N ALA A 126 15.04 -0.96 7.78
CA ALA A 126 15.90 -0.93 6.59
C ALA A 126 15.22 -0.25 5.39
N ALA A 127 13.92 -0.04 5.44
CA ALA A 127 13.15 0.57 4.36
C ALA A 127 13.33 2.09 4.31
N THR A 128 13.24 2.65 3.10
CA THR A 128 13.10 4.09 2.90
C THR A 128 11.61 4.44 2.90
N VAL A 129 11.17 5.13 3.94
CA VAL A 129 9.80 5.61 4.05
C VAL A 129 9.64 6.86 3.19
N ILE A 130 8.59 6.89 2.37
CA ILE A 130 8.24 8.02 1.51
C ILE A 130 6.80 8.45 1.74
N GLU A 131 6.55 9.72 1.48
CA GLU A 131 5.21 10.30 1.48
C GLU A 131 4.69 10.37 0.05
N ARG A 132 3.46 9.90 -0.19
CA ARG A 132 2.79 9.99 -1.48
C ARG A 132 1.53 10.82 -1.37
N THR A 133 1.22 11.54 -2.44
CA THR A 133 -0.02 12.32 -2.53
C THR A 133 -1.19 11.43 -2.87
N ILE A 134 -2.31 11.66 -2.18
CA ILE A 134 -3.59 11.00 -2.50
C ILE A 134 -4.24 11.80 -3.62
N GLU A 135 -4.45 11.16 -4.76
CA GLU A 135 -5.15 11.76 -5.90
C GLU A 135 -6.58 11.22 -5.98
N GLU A 136 -7.50 12.08 -6.42
CA GLU A 136 -8.84 11.71 -6.85
C GLU A 136 -9.00 12.03 -8.33
N THR A 137 -9.85 11.26 -9.02
CA THR A 137 -10.13 11.48 -10.43
C THR A 137 -11.46 12.20 -10.60
N VAL A 138 -11.47 13.17 -11.51
CA VAL A 138 -12.66 13.90 -11.95
C VAL A 138 -12.83 13.67 -13.43
N THR A 139 -13.99 13.17 -13.84
CA THR A 139 -14.33 12.97 -15.24
C THR A 139 -15.36 14.01 -15.67
N PHE A 140 -15.08 14.73 -16.75
CA PHE A 140 -15.95 15.80 -17.25
C PHE A 140 -16.24 15.57 -18.73
N THR A 141 -17.53 15.60 -19.07
CA THR A 141 -18.04 15.45 -20.43
C THR A 141 -18.55 16.80 -20.92
N PHE A 142 -18.13 17.22 -22.10
CA PHE A 142 -18.46 18.55 -22.62
C PHE A 142 -18.46 18.57 -24.17
N PRO A 143 -19.20 19.50 -24.79
CA PRO A 143 -19.16 19.71 -26.23
C PRO A 143 -17.84 20.37 -26.65
N TYR A 144 -17.37 20.10 -27.83
CA TYR A 144 -16.08 20.60 -28.34
C TYR A 144 -15.94 22.13 -28.24
N VAL A 145 -17.04 22.88 -28.39
CA VAL A 145 -17.01 24.35 -28.29
C VAL A 145 -16.51 24.86 -26.94
N MET A 146 -16.60 24.03 -25.88
CA MET A 146 -16.11 24.37 -24.55
C MET A 146 -14.64 24.03 -24.32
N MET A 147 -13.95 23.46 -25.29
CA MET A 147 -12.57 22.98 -25.16
C MET A 147 -11.63 24.05 -24.57
N ASN A 148 -11.67 25.27 -25.10
CA ASN A 148 -10.79 26.35 -24.62
C ASN A 148 -11.06 26.71 -23.15
N SER A 149 -12.34 26.73 -22.73
CA SER A 149 -12.73 27.02 -21.36
C SER A 149 -12.30 25.90 -20.41
N VAL A 150 -12.48 24.65 -20.82
CA VAL A 150 -12.02 23.48 -20.04
C VAL A 150 -10.51 23.49 -19.89
N MET A 151 -9.76 23.70 -20.96
CA MET A 151 -8.29 23.72 -20.92
C MET A 151 -7.74 24.90 -20.12
N ARG A 152 -8.47 26.00 -20.01
CA ARG A 152 -8.11 27.11 -19.12
C ARG A 152 -8.15 26.67 -17.66
N VAL A 153 -9.21 25.97 -17.24
CA VAL A 153 -9.31 25.42 -15.88
C VAL A 153 -8.18 24.40 -15.61
N VAL A 154 -7.92 23.52 -16.57
CA VAL A 154 -6.80 22.56 -16.49
C VAL A 154 -5.45 23.27 -16.32
N LYS A 155 -5.21 24.34 -17.06
CA LYS A 155 -3.98 25.13 -16.95
C LYS A 155 -3.85 25.83 -15.59
N GLU A 156 -4.93 26.34 -15.05
CA GLU A 156 -4.93 27.07 -13.77
C GLU A 156 -4.74 26.14 -12.57
N LEU A 157 -5.43 24.99 -12.54
CA LEU A 157 -5.41 24.06 -11.41
C LEU A 157 -4.38 22.94 -11.57
N THR A 158 -3.81 22.79 -12.76
CA THR A 158 -2.73 21.83 -13.09
C THR A 158 -2.98 20.37 -12.70
N PRO A 159 -4.20 19.82 -12.89
CA PRO A 159 -4.41 18.40 -12.70
C PRO A 159 -3.62 17.59 -13.73
N ARG A 160 -3.35 16.32 -13.38
CA ARG A 160 -2.75 15.38 -14.32
C ARG A 160 -3.84 14.81 -15.23
N ILE A 161 -3.65 14.89 -16.54
CA ILE A 161 -4.57 14.32 -17.51
C ILE A 161 -4.35 12.81 -17.58
N VAL A 162 -5.39 12.05 -17.19
CA VAL A 162 -5.36 10.58 -17.20
C VAL A 162 -5.80 10.04 -18.55
N GLU A 163 -6.89 10.60 -19.10
CA GLU A 163 -7.47 10.18 -20.36
C GLU A 163 -8.16 11.36 -21.03
N GLN A 164 -8.09 11.39 -22.37
CA GLN A 164 -8.81 12.35 -23.20
C GLN A 164 -9.44 11.59 -24.37
N LYS A 165 -10.72 11.86 -24.61
CA LYS A 165 -11.43 11.40 -25.80
C LYS A 165 -12.09 12.59 -26.47
N TYR A 166 -11.76 12.79 -27.75
CA TYR A 166 -12.28 13.88 -28.55
C TYR A 166 -13.09 13.29 -29.70
N ASP A 167 -14.40 13.35 -29.54
CA ASP A 167 -15.36 12.92 -30.52
C ASP A 167 -16.45 14.00 -30.64
N GLU A 168 -17.63 13.69 -31.11
CA GLU A 168 -18.77 14.64 -31.10
C GLU A 168 -19.00 15.18 -29.68
N THR A 169 -18.78 14.33 -28.70
CA THR A 169 -18.74 14.69 -27.28
C THR A 169 -17.34 14.43 -26.73
N CYS A 170 -16.74 15.43 -26.10
CA CYS A 170 -15.43 15.30 -25.48
C CYS A 170 -15.56 14.79 -24.04
N ILE A 171 -14.64 13.91 -23.66
CA ILE A 171 -14.52 13.39 -22.30
C ILE A 171 -13.08 13.58 -21.83
N ILE A 172 -12.89 14.17 -20.67
CA ILE A 172 -11.59 14.32 -20.03
C ILE A 172 -11.64 13.73 -18.64
N THR A 173 -10.63 12.92 -18.29
CA THR A 173 -10.44 12.39 -16.96
C THR A 173 -9.16 12.98 -16.36
N LEU A 174 -9.30 13.65 -15.25
CA LEU A 174 -8.26 14.42 -14.58
C LEU A 174 -7.99 13.84 -13.19
N ALA A 175 -6.72 13.69 -12.83
CA ALA A 175 -6.31 13.32 -11.48
C ALA A 175 -5.71 14.55 -10.79
N ILE A 176 -6.15 14.82 -9.57
CA ILE A 176 -5.71 15.94 -8.77
C ILE A 176 -5.66 15.56 -7.30
N LYS A 177 -4.85 16.26 -6.54
CA LYS A 177 -4.77 16.14 -5.08
C LYS A 177 -6.18 16.12 -4.47
N ARG A 178 -6.43 15.19 -3.55
CA ARG A 178 -7.76 14.94 -2.94
C ARG A 178 -8.44 16.23 -2.47
N SER A 179 -7.71 17.10 -1.77
CA SER A 179 -8.28 18.36 -1.25
C SER A 179 -8.69 19.36 -2.34
N MET A 180 -8.14 19.20 -3.55
CA MET A 180 -8.41 20.08 -4.69
C MET A 180 -9.51 19.55 -5.61
N ALA A 181 -9.90 18.29 -5.48
CA ALA A 181 -10.89 17.65 -6.35
C ALA A 181 -12.26 18.36 -6.33
N PRO A 182 -12.82 18.74 -5.18
CA PRO A 182 -14.09 19.46 -5.14
C PRO A 182 -14.04 20.81 -5.88
N MET A 183 -12.94 21.54 -5.77
CA MET A 183 -12.75 22.82 -6.47
C MET A 183 -12.68 22.61 -7.98
N LEU A 184 -11.94 21.61 -8.43
CA LEU A 184 -11.85 21.27 -9.85
C LEU A 184 -13.22 20.92 -10.42
N GLU A 185 -13.96 20.07 -9.74
CA GLU A 185 -15.30 19.64 -10.13
C GLU A 185 -16.26 20.83 -10.20
N GLU A 186 -16.27 21.68 -9.19
CA GLU A 186 -17.08 22.90 -9.16
C GLU A 186 -16.75 23.84 -10.34
N ARG A 187 -15.45 24.08 -10.60
CA ARG A 187 -14.99 24.93 -11.67
C ARG A 187 -15.41 24.42 -13.05
N LEU A 188 -15.31 23.09 -13.27
CA LEU A 188 -15.73 22.46 -14.52
C LEU A 188 -17.26 22.52 -14.69
N ASN A 189 -18.01 22.22 -13.64
CA ASN A 189 -19.47 22.23 -13.69
C ASN A 189 -20.04 23.62 -13.94
N LYS A 190 -19.39 24.67 -13.45
CA LYS A 190 -19.81 26.06 -13.74
C LYS A 190 -19.71 26.42 -15.23
N LEU A 191 -18.77 25.83 -15.96
CA LEU A 191 -18.64 26.07 -17.40
C LEU A 191 -19.84 25.53 -18.20
N ALA A 192 -20.55 24.54 -17.69
CA ALA A 192 -21.70 23.95 -18.35
C ALA A 192 -22.92 24.91 -18.39
N PHE A 193 -22.89 26.01 -17.63
CA PHE A 193 -23.99 26.98 -17.51
C PHE A 193 -23.61 28.35 -18.11
N GLU A 194 -22.43 28.53 -18.63
CA GLU A 194 -21.98 29.72 -19.39
C GLU A 194 -22.20 29.52 -20.90
#